data_76a7a906f43e7a212b91717d6686edb2
#
_entry.id   76a7a906f43e7a212b91717d6686edb2
#
_cell.length_a   1.000
_cell.length_b   1.000
_cell.length_c   1.000
_cell.angle_alpha   90.00
_cell.angle_beta   90.00
_cell.angle_gamma   90.00
#
_symmetry.space_group_name_H-M   'P 1'
#
loop_
_entity.id
_entity.type
_entity.pdbx_description
1 polymer ?
#
loop_
_entity_poly.entity_id
_entity_poly.type
_entity_poly.pdbx_seq_one_letter_code
_entity_poly.pdbx_strand_id
1 'polypeptide(L)'
;MKNILIIGGGAMGSAFTIPCLENNNKVTITEPYNKSFIKDLSSKRKYHSSLKLQLPRKLKFKIFSKNILSEKFDLIVIALSLPGIDFIGRELKDLRIKTPILILTKGLKYDKKNNKIVTIPELLNKKYNVINVSTLKGPCLAKELANKKQTNVVIANKKIKIAKWIGKQISTKYYLTEFSKDIIGIEICSAIKNIYSMIIGAGQSLNTSS
;
A
#
# COMPACT_ATOMS: atom_id res chain seq x y z
N MET A 1 -7.21 -16.99 9.44
CA MET A 1 -6.72 -15.77 10.12
C MET A 1 -5.25 -15.61 9.85
N LYS A 2 -4.82 -14.48 9.27
CA LYS A 2 -3.43 -14.17 8.90
C LYS A 2 -2.89 -13.00 9.72
N ASN A 3 -1.56 -12.96 9.91
CA ASN A 3 -0.88 -11.85 10.55
C ASN A 3 -0.37 -10.89 9.47
N ILE A 4 -0.85 -9.65 9.45
CA ILE A 4 -0.51 -8.63 8.45
C ILE A 4 0.21 -7.48 9.14
N LEU A 5 1.40 -7.13 8.64
CA LEU A 5 2.12 -5.93 9.03
C LEU A 5 1.89 -4.84 7.99
N ILE A 6 1.47 -3.65 8.42
CA ILE A 6 1.37 -2.47 7.56
C ILE A 6 2.43 -1.47 8.00
N ILE A 7 3.33 -1.10 7.08
CA ILE A 7 4.40 -0.13 7.29
C ILE A 7 4.00 1.18 6.62
N GLY A 8 3.71 2.19 7.43
CA GLY A 8 3.19 3.49 7.04
C GLY A 8 1.83 3.75 7.68
N GLY A 9 1.79 4.62 8.70
CA GLY A 9 0.61 5.00 9.45
C GLY A 9 -0.19 6.16 8.83
N GLY A 10 0.20 6.63 7.64
CA GLY A 10 -0.53 7.67 6.93
C GLY A 10 -1.96 7.26 6.54
N ALA A 11 -2.69 8.17 5.89
CA ALA A 11 -4.10 7.99 5.57
C ALA A 11 -4.38 6.66 4.83
N MET A 12 -3.59 6.32 3.80
CA MET A 12 -3.82 5.10 3.01
C MET A 12 -3.51 3.83 3.82
N GLY A 13 -2.37 3.78 4.52
CA GLY A 13 -2.01 2.62 5.34
C GLY A 13 -3.02 2.37 6.46
N SER A 14 -3.48 3.43 7.12
CA SER A 14 -4.51 3.34 8.15
C SER A 14 -5.87 2.92 7.59
N ALA A 15 -6.32 3.48 6.47
CA ALA A 15 -7.56 3.05 5.82
C ALA A 15 -7.52 1.59 5.37
N PHE A 16 -6.37 1.12 4.88
CA PHE A 16 -6.18 -0.25 4.41
C PHE A 16 -6.27 -1.30 5.53
N THR A 17 -6.12 -0.88 6.81
CA THR A 17 -6.33 -1.79 7.94
C THR A 17 -7.77 -2.31 8.01
N ILE A 18 -8.74 -1.52 7.52
CA ILE A 18 -10.17 -1.82 7.65
C ILE A 18 -10.55 -3.10 6.88
N PRO A 19 -10.33 -3.19 5.54
CA PRO A 19 -10.64 -4.41 4.81
C PRO A 19 -9.81 -5.62 5.28
N CYS A 20 -8.57 -5.42 5.75
CA CYS A 20 -7.77 -6.50 6.32
C CYS A 20 -8.42 -7.07 7.59
N LEU A 21 -8.89 -6.22 8.50
CA LEU A 21 -9.53 -6.64 9.75
C LEU A 21 -10.89 -7.27 9.52
N GLU A 22 -11.67 -6.80 8.54
CA GLU A 22 -12.97 -7.38 8.17
C GLU A 22 -12.84 -8.80 7.62
N ASN A 23 -11.70 -9.12 7.00
CA ASN A 23 -11.36 -10.49 6.61
C ASN A 23 -10.78 -11.34 7.77
N ASN A 24 -11.10 -10.98 9.02
CA ASN A 24 -10.69 -11.69 10.22
C ASN A 24 -9.16 -11.85 10.39
N ASN A 25 -8.35 -10.96 9.81
CA ASN A 25 -6.91 -10.98 9.99
C ASN A 25 -6.49 -10.24 11.27
N LYS A 26 -5.32 -10.58 11.79
CA LYS A 26 -4.63 -9.79 12.82
C LYS A 26 -3.78 -8.74 12.10
N VAL A 27 -4.00 -7.46 12.39
CA VAL A 27 -3.31 -6.37 11.72
C VAL A 27 -2.49 -5.58 12.73
N THR A 28 -1.21 -5.40 12.41
CA THR A 28 -0.30 -4.51 13.12
C THR A 28 0.12 -3.39 12.19
N ILE A 29 0.01 -2.15 12.63
CA ILE A 29 0.49 -0.98 11.88
C ILE A 29 1.70 -0.37 12.58
N THR A 30 2.66 0.09 11.79
CA THR A 30 3.87 0.76 12.26
C THR A 30 4.20 1.96 11.38
N GLU A 31 4.89 2.95 11.96
CA GLU A 31 5.30 4.18 11.26
C GLU A 31 6.78 4.47 11.53
N PRO A 32 7.64 4.44 10.51
CA PRO A 32 9.07 4.61 10.70
C PRO A 32 9.52 6.05 10.94
N TYR A 33 8.77 7.05 10.44
CA TYR A 33 9.20 8.45 10.44
C TYR A 33 8.63 9.27 11.59
N ASN A 34 7.45 8.89 12.09
CA ASN A 34 6.75 9.66 13.12
C ASN A 34 6.33 8.77 14.29
N LYS A 35 7.24 8.61 15.25
CA LYS A 35 6.97 7.78 16.45
C LYS A 35 5.86 8.37 17.33
N SER A 36 5.75 9.70 17.42
CA SER A 36 4.69 10.35 18.20
C SER A 36 3.33 10.07 17.60
N PHE A 37 3.21 10.12 16.28
CA PHE A 37 1.97 9.78 15.58
C PHE A 37 1.46 8.36 15.89
N ILE A 38 2.35 7.37 15.95
CA ILE A 38 1.96 6.00 16.34
C ILE A 38 1.55 5.93 17.81
N LYS A 39 2.21 6.67 18.71
CA LYS A 39 1.81 6.75 20.11
C LYS A 39 0.40 7.36 20.26
N ASP A 40 0.13 8.44 19.54
CA ASP A 40 -1.17 9.11 19.55
C ASP A 40 -2.27 8.21 19.01
N LEU A 41 -2.01 7.51 17.89
CA LEU A 41 -2.95 6.53 17.34
C LEU A 41 -3.17 5.32 18.26
N SER A 42 -2.17 4.92 19.02
CA SER A 42 -2.27 3.79 19.97
C SER A 42 -3.06 4.15 21.24
N SER A 43 -3.29 5.44 21.49
CA SER A 43 -4.12 5.92 22.61
C SER A 43 -5.53 5.33 22.56
N LYS A 44 -6.28 5.44 23.67
CA LYS A 44 -7.65 4.93 23.75
C LYS A 44 -8.59 5.46 22.66
N ARG A 45 -8.34 6.65 22.12
CA ARG A 45 -9.14 7.28 21.07
C ARG A 45 -8.93 6.70 19.68
N LYS A 46 -7.74 6.21 19.36
CA LYS A 46 -7.38 5.68 18.02
C LYS A 46 -7.87 6.55 16.87
N TYR A 47 -7.96 7.86 17.08
CA TYR A 47 -8.51 8.79 16.10
C TYR A 47 -7.44 9.19 15.08
N HIS A 48 -7.76 9.01 13.79
CA HIS A 48 -6.89 9.39 12.68
C HIS A 48 -7.34 10.73 12.07
N SER A 49 -6.59 11.80 12.28
CA SER A 49 -6.97 13.17 11.90
C SER A 49 -7.24 13.34 10.40
N SER A 50 -6.36 12.83 9.53
CA SER A 50 -6.54 12.96 8.07
C SER A 50 -7.73 12.16 7.53
N LEU A 51 -8.11 11.05 8.17
CA LEU A 51 -9.28 10.27 7.80
C LEU A 51 -10.56 10.77 8.47
N LYS A 52 -10.41 11.56 9.56
CA LYS A 52 -11.51 12.06 10.41
C LYS A 52 -12.40 10.94 10.98
N LEU A 53 -11.76 9.82 11.37
CA LEU A 53 -12.48 8.67 11.96
C LEU A 53 -11.64 7.95 13.01
N GLN A 54 -12.31 7.15 13.83
CA GLN A 54 -11.65 6.22 14.75
C GLN A 54 -11.28 4.93 14.04
N LEU A 55 -10.02 4.49 14.21
CA LEU A 55 -9.56 3.22 13.68
C LEU A 55 -10.12 2.04 14.48
N PRO A 56 -10.26 0.84 13.87
CA PRO A 56 -10.85 -0.31 14.54
C PRO A 56 -10.14 -0.70 15.84
N ARG A 57 -10.89 -1.05 16.89
CA ARG A 57 -10.34 -1.41 18.21
C ARG A 57 -9.35 -2.57 18.18
N LYS A 58 -9.55 -3.54 17.25
CA LYS A 58 -8.68 -4.73 17.08
C LYS A 58 -7.32 -4.42 16.44
N LEU A 59 -7.12 -3.20 15.88
CA LEU A 59 -5.85 -2.80 15.28
C LEU A 59 -4.77 -2.67 16.35
N LYS A 60 -3.61 -3.31 16.09
CA LYS A 60 -2.42 -3.20 16.92
C LYS A 60 -1.46 -2.15 16.37
N PHE A 61 -0.82 -1.41 17.27
CA PHE A 61 0.18 -0.40 16.94
C PHE A 61 1.53 -0.82 17.51
N LYS A 62 2.58 -0.71 16.71
CA LYS A 62 3.97 -0.91 17.15
C LYS A 62 4.85 0.22 16.64
N ILE A 63 5.80 0.65 17.45
CA ILE A 63 6.88 1.55 17.00
C ILE A 63 7.75 0.76 16.01
N PHE A 64 8.10 1.40 14.90
CA PHE A 64 8.98 0.78 13.91
C PHE A 64 10.36 0.48 14.51
N SER A 65 10.81 -0.73 14.29
CA SER A 65 12.18 -1.17 14.53
C SER A 65 12.55 -2.25 13.51
N LYS A 66 13.82 -2.44 13.23
CA LYS A 66 14.28 -3.49 12.31
C LYS A 66 13.80 -4.88 12.77
N ASN A 67 13.74 -5.11 14.07
CA ASN A 67 13.29 -6.38 14.65
C ASN A 67 11.84 -6.74 14.32
N ILE A 68 10.96 -5.75 14.11
CA ILE A 68 9.57 -6.02 13.70
C ILE A 68 9.49 -6.74 12.35
N LEU A 69 10.46 -6.50 11.45
CA LEU A 69 10.52 -7.14 10.14
C LEU A 69 10.91 -8.62 10.22
N SER A 70 11.53 -9.05 11.33
CA SER A 70 11.91 -10.43 11.59
C SER A 70 10.82 -11.23 12.31
N GLU A 71 9.73 -10.57 12.73
CA GLU A 71 8.57 -11.26 13.32
C GLU A 71 7.83 -12.07 12.25
N LYS A 72 7.09 -13.09 12.68
CA LYS A 72 6.30 -13.93 11.77
C LYS A 72 5.05 -13.22 11.30
N PHE A 73 5.12 -12.61 10.12
CA PHE A 73 3.98 -12.09 9.38
C PHE A 73 3.71 -12.93 8.13
N ASP A 74 2.44 -13.08 7.77
CA ASP A 74 2.01 -13.76 6.53
C ASP A 74 2.02 -12.80 5.33
N LEU A 75 1.86 -11.49 5.57
CA LEU A 75 1.88 -10.43 4.57
C LEU A 75 2.49 -9.16 5.16
N ILE A 76 3.39 -8.52 4.40
CA ILE A 76 3.91 -7.19 4.72
C ILE A 76 3.37 -6.20 3.68
N VAL A 77 2.71 -5.15 4.14
CA VAL A 77 2.15 -4.08 3.29
C VAL A 77 2.98 -2.83 3.46
N ILE A 78 3.48 -2.26 2.36
CA ILE A 78 4.25 -1.02 2.37
C ILE A 78 3.34 0.11 1.87
N ALA A 79 3.02 1.04 2.77
CA ALA A 79 2.16 2.19 2.53
C ALA A 79 2.89 3.52 2.83
N LEU A 80 4.18 3.56 2.54
CA LEU A 80 5.04 4.72 2.71
C LEU A 80 4.93 5.68 1.51
N SER A 81 5.38 6.92 1.68
CA SER A 81 5.63 7.83 0.57
C SER A 81 6.78 7.33 -0.32
N LEU A 82 6.86 7.82 -1.56
CA LEU A 82 7.88 7.39 -2.52
C LEU A 82 9.33 7.53 -2.00
N PRO A 83 9.74 8.59 -1.27
CA PRO A 83 11.04 8.66 -0.61
C PRO A 83 11.29 7.53 0.39
N GLY A 84 10.23 7.05 1.06
CA GLY A 84 10.32 5.98 2.06
C GLY A 84 10.64 4.60 1.48
N ILE A 85 10.53 4.40 0.17
CA ILE A 85 10.84 3.12 -0.48
C ILE A 85 12.32 2.77 -0.38
N ASP A 86 13.22 3.74 -0.54
CA ASP A 86 14.66 3.49 -0.39
C ASP A 86 15.03 3.15 1.06
N PHE A 87 14.36 3.76 2.04
CA PHE A 87 14.56 3.42 3.44
C PHE A 87 14.14 1.98 3.70
N ILE A 88 12.91 1.61 3.40
CA ILE A 88 12.43 0.26 3.69
C ILE A 88 13.16 -0.80 2.86
N GLY A 89 13.59 -0.48 1.63
CA GLY A 89 14.41 -1.36 0.81
C GLY A 89 15.72 -1.73 1.50
N ARG A 90 16.41 -0.77 2.12
CA ARG A 90 17.63 -1.03 2.92
C ARG A 90 17.35 -1.92 4.12
N GLU A 91 16.25 -1.65 4.85
CA GLU A 91 15.88 -2.45 6.02
C GLU A 91 15.54 -3.91 5.66
N LEU A 92 14.97 -4.15 4.47
CA LEU A 92 14.58 -5.47 3.99
C LEU A 92 15.73 -6.25 3.36
N LYS A 93 16.77 -5.57 2.81
CA LYS A 93 17.83 -6.15 1.99
C LYS A 93 18.51 -7.36 2.62
N ASP A 94 18.83 -7.26 3.91
CA ASP A 94 19.65 -8.26 4.61
C ASP A 94 18.81 -9.37 5.28
N LEU A 95 17.49 -9.20 5.32
CA LEU A 95 16.60 -10.07 6.08
C LEU A 95 16.15 -11.33 5.31
N ARG A 96 16.45 -11.43 4.01
CA ARG A 96 16.04 -12.55 3.12
C ARG A 96 14.58 -12.97 3.34
N ILE A 97 13.69 -11.99 3.48
CA ILE A 97 12.28 -12.20 3.80
C ILE A 97 11.60 -12.95 2.65
N LYS A 98 11.01 -14.11 2.96
CA LYS A 98 10.19 -14.91 2.03
C LYS A 98 8.71 -14.49 2.03
N THR A 99 8.29 -13.76 3.06
CA THR A 99 6.91 -13.26 3.21
C THR A 99 6.53 -12.40 2.00
N PRO A 100 5.34 -12.61 1.41
CA PRO A 100 4.82 -11.75 0.36
C PRO A 100 4.76 -10.29 0.79
N ILE A 101 5.16 -9.40 -0.14
CA ILE A 101 5.13 -7.95 0.09
C ILE A 101 4.11 -7.33 -0.86
N LEU A 102 3.26 -6.45 -0.35
CA LEU A 102 2.29 -5.68 -1.11
C LEU A 102 2.62 -4.19 -1.05
N ILE A 103 2.79 -3.56 -2.21
CA ILE A 103 3.09 -2.13 -2.32
C ILE A 103 1.81 -1.35 -2.61
N LEU A 104 1.46 -0.41 -1.73
CA LEU A 104 0.40 0.57 -1.95
C LEU A 104 0.95 1.91 -2.48
N THR A 105 2.23 2.18 -2.25
CA THR A 105 2.91 3.41 -2.68
C THR A 105 2.76 3.63 -4.17
N LYS A 106 2.41 4.86 -4.56
CA LYS A 106 2.28 5.28 -5.97
C LYS A 106 3.53 6.02 -6.42
N GLY A 107 3.82 5.92 -7.72
CA GLY A 107 4.89 6.65 -8.38
C GLY A 107 5.96 5.76 -8.98
N LEU A 108 6.83 6.40 -9.75
CA LEU A 108 7.97 5.81 -10.44
C LEU A 108 9.26 6.43 -9.89
N LYS A 109 10.35 5.71 -9.98
CA LYS A 109 11.67 6.19 -9.57
C LYS A 109 12.57 6.35 -10.77
N TYR A 110 13.42 7.39 -10.76
CA TYR A 110 14.49 7.53 -11.72
C TYR A 110 15.77 6.86 -11.21
N ASP A 111 16.21 5.86 -11.94
CA ASP A 111 17.49 5.18 -11.68
C ASP A 111 18.61 5.94 -12.41
N LYS A 112 19.29 6.81 -11.66
CA LYS A 112 20.39 7.63 -12.20
C LYS A 112 21.54 6.80 -12.79
N LYS A 113 21.83 5.62 -12.20
CA LYS A 113 22.96 4.77 -12.64
C LYS A 113 22.71 4.20 -14.04
N ASN A 114 21.47 3.81 -14.32
CA ASN A 114 21.09 3.18 -15.58
C ASN A 114 20.32 4.12 -16.51
N ASN A 115 20.21 5.41 -16.16
CA ASN A 115 19.52 6.46 -16.92
C ASN A 115 18.10 6.02 -17.36
N LYS A 116 17.30 5.50 -16.44
CA LYS A 116 15.96 5.01 -16.77
C LYS A 116 14.96 5.17 -15.63
N ILE A 117 13.69 5.20 -16.02
CA ILE A 117 12.57 5.12 -15.07
C ILE A 117 12.33 3.65 -14.70
N VAL A 118 12.16 3.38 -13.40
CA VAL A 118 11.88 2.05 -12.85
C VAL A 118 10.64 2.06 -11.96
N THR A 119 9.94 0.95 -11.94
CA THR A 119 8.82 0.74 -11.03
C THR A 119 9.32 0.43 -9.61
N ILE A 120 8.47 0.64 -8.59
CA ILE A 120 8.83 0.35 -7.21
C ILE A 120 9.16 -1.14 -6.99
N PRO A 121 8.37 -2.11 -7.50
CA PRO A 121 8.74 -3.52 -7.41
C PRO A 121 10.08 -3.86 -8.09
N GLU A 122 10.37 -3.24 -9.25
CA GLU A 122 11.65 -3.43 -9.94
C GLU A 122 12.81 -2.87 -9.11
N LEU A 123 12.68 -1.68 -8.55
CA LEU A 123 13.67 -1.06 -7.67
C LEU A 123 13.97 -1.94 -6.45
N LEU A 124 12.92 -2.40 -5.75
CA LEU A 124 13.07 -3.25 -4.58
C LEU A 124 13.77 -4.57 -4.92
N ASN A 125 13.44 -5.17 -6.06
CA ASN A 125 14.07 -6.40 -6.51
C ASN A 125 15.54 -6.18 -6.91
N LYS A 126 15.82 -5.25 -7.86
CA LYS A 126 17.16 -5.09 -8.43
C LYS A 126 18.17 -4.45 -7.47
N LYS A 127 17.75 -3.45 -6.70
CA LYS A 127 18.64 -2.69 -5.80
C LYS A 127 18.78 -3.32 -4.42
N TYR A 128 17.70 -3.92 -3.91
CA TYR A 128 17.61 -4.39 -2.53
C TYR A 128 17.41 -5.90 -2.41
N ASN A 129 17.38 -6.63 -3.53
CA ASN A 129 17.18 -8.09 -3.58
C ASN A 129 15.91 -8.57 -2.83
N VAL A 130 14.87 -7.73 -2.83
CA VAL A 130 13.59 -8.05 -2.22
C VAL A 130 12.74 -8.84 -3.21
N ILE A 131 12.33 -10.04 -2.83
CA ILE A 131 11.56 -10.96 -3.67
C ILE A 131 10.07 -10.97 -3.28
N ASN A 132 9.23 -11.62 -4.10
CA ASN A 132 7.78 -11.77 -3.84
C ASN A 132 7.02 -10.45 -3.67
N VAL A 133 7.43 -9.42 -4.42
CA VAL A 133 6.79 -8.10 -4.39
C VAL A 133 5.57 -8.10 -5.32
N SER A 134 4.43 -7.73 -4.76
CA SER A 134 3.18 -7.43 -5.46
C SER A 134 2.89 -5.94 -5.40
N THR A 135 2.15 -5.43 -6.36
CA THR A 135 1.64 -4.06 -6.31
C THR A 135 0.13 -4.05 -6.29
N LEU A 136 -0.47 -3.09 -5.59
CA LEU A 136 -1.91 -2.83 -5.60
C LEU A 136 -2.14 -1.40 -6.07
N LYS A 137 -2.93 -1.25 -7.14
CA LYS A 137 -3.26 0.04 -7.74
C LYS A 137 -4.74 0.10 -8.09
N GLY A 138 -5.25 1.32 -8.24
CA GLY A 138 -6.64 1.57 -8.62
C GLY A 138 -7.09 2.97 -8.21
N PRO A 139 -8.31 3.36 -8.56
CA PRO A 139 -8.94 4.62 -8.19
C PRO A 139 -9.42 4.58 -6.72
N CYS A 140 -8.49 4.36 -5.80
CA CYS A 140 -8.77 4.23 -4.38
C CYS A 140 -8.28 5.48 -3.63
N LEU A 141 -9.21 6.21 -3.01
CA LEU A 141 -8.93 7.31 -2.09
C LEU A 141 -9.03 6.79 -0.65
N ALA A 142 -8.08 7.19 0.20
CA ALA A 142 -8.02 6.71 1.58
C ALA A 142 -9.29 6.98 2.38
N LYS A 143 -9.89 8.19 2.22
CA LYS A 143 -11.15 8.53 2.89
C LYS A 143 -12.33 7.69 2.39
N GLU A 144 -12.38 7.36 1.11
CA GLU A 144 -13.43 6.52 0.53
C GLU A 144 -13.32 5.10 1.02
N LEU A 145 -12.12 4.52 1.00
CA LEU A 145 -11.85 3.21 1.57
C LEU A 145 -12.22 3.13 3.05
N ALA A 146 -11.84 4.16 3.82
CA ALA A 146 -12.15 4.24 5.25
C ALA A 146 -13.67 4.31 5.53
N ASN A 147 -14.43 4.94 4.63
CA ASN A 147 -15.89 5.03 4.68
C ASN A 147 -16.59 3.88 3.93
N LYS A 148 -15.84 2.83 3.56
CA LYS A 148 -16.37 1.63 2.88
C LYS A 148 -17.10 1.92 1.57
N LYS A 149 -16.71 2.99 0.85
CA LYS A 149 -17.23 3.26 -0.48
C LYS A 149 -16.70 2.22 -1.47
N GLN A 150 -17.56 1.84 -2.40
CA GLN A 150 -17.20 0.84 -3.40
C GLN A 150 -15.98 1.28 -4.21
N THR A 151 -15.00 0.40 -4.29
CA THR A 151 -13.71 0.67 -4.92
C THR A 151 -13.19 -0.62 -5.57
N ASN A 152 -12.72 -0.51 -6.81
CA ASN A 152 -12.08 -1.61 -7.52
C ASN A 152 -10.59 -1.35 -7.59
N VAL A 153 -9.80 -2.37 -7.27
CA VAL A 153 -8.34 -2.30 -7.32
C VAL A 153 -7.77 -3.54 -8.00
N VAL A 154 -6.59 -3.39 -8.60
CA VAL A 154 -5.87 -4.50 -9.23
C VAL A 154 -4.64 -4.85 -8.39
N ILE A 155 -4.47 -6.13 -8.10
CA ILE A 155 -3.27 -6.67 -7.50
C ILE A 155 -2.45 -7.35 -8.59
N ALA A 156 -1.21 -6.88 -8.80
CA ALA A 156 -0.33 -7.48 -9.78
C ALA A 156 0.86 -8.19 -9.12
N ASN A 157 1.12 -9.41 -9.59
CA ASN A 157 2.30 -10.21 -9.24
C ASN A 157 2.63 -11.16 -10.39
N LYS A 158 3.92 -11.37 -10.69
CA LYS A 158 4.36 -12.35 -11.70
C LYS A 158 3.76 -13.74 -11.47
N LYS A 159 3.60 -14.14 -10.20
CA LYS A 159 2.91 -15.37 -9.78
C LYS A 159 1.47 -15.04 -9.43
N ILE A 160 0.54 -15.21 -10.35
CA ILE A 160 -0.89 -14.87 -10.17
C ILE A 160 -1.51 -15.51 -8.92
N LYS A 161 -1.01 -16.68 -8.49
CA LYS A 161 -1.46 -17.34 -7.27
C LYS A 161 -1.21 -16.49 -6.02
N ILE A 162 -0.10 -15.72 -5.99
CA ILE A 162 0.22 -14.79 -4.88
C ILE A 162 -0.76 -13.61 -4.91
N ALA A 163 -1.02 -13.01 -6.07
CA ALA A 163 -1.98 -11.91 -6.20
C ALA A 163 -3.39 -12.34 -5.72
N LYS A 164 -3.86 -13.51 -6.16
CA LYS A 164 -5.15 -14.08 -5.73
C LYS A 164 -5.17 -14.38 -4.22
N TRP A 165 -4.06 -14.89 -3.67
CA TRP A 165 -3.96 -15.15 -2.23
C TRP A 165 -4.04 -13.85 -1.43
N ILE A 166 -3.35 -12.78 -1.86
CA ILE A 166 -3.44 -11.45 -1.23
C ILE A 166 -4.88 -10.94 -1.31
N GLY A 167 -5.53 -11.05 -2.48
CA GLY A 167 -6.91 -10.64 -2.67
C GLY A 167 -7.85 -11.28 -1.65
N LYS A 168 -7.71 -12.56 -1.37
CA LYS A 168 -8.50 -13.27 -0.34
C LYS A 168 -8.33 -12.67 1.08
N GLN A 169 -7.23 -11.95 1.35
CA GLN A 169 -7.01 -11.34 2.66
C GLN A 169 -7.63 -9.95 2.80
N ILE A 170 -8.02 -9.31 1.69
CA ILE A 170 -8.41 -7.90 1.69
C ILE A 170 -9.72 -7.61 0.95
N SER A 171 -10.22 -8.52 0.11
CA SER A 171 -11.48 -8.31 -0.62
C SER A 171 -12.67 -8.27 0.35
N THR A 172 -13.55 -7.30 0.14
CA THR A 172 -14.82 -7.13 0.85
C THR A 172 -15.93 -6.82 -0.13
N LYS A 173 -17.17 -6.64 0.34
CA LYS A 173 -18.31 -6.24 -0.51
C LYS A 173 -18.11 -4.88 -1.20
N TYR A 174 -17.27 -4.01 -0.63
CA TYR A 174 -16.98 -2.66 -1.13
C TYR A 174 -15.56 -2.49 -1.67
N TYR A 175 -14.63 -3.41 -1.37
CA TYR A 175 -13.24 -3.37 -1.83
C TYR A 175 -12.98 -4.57 -2.73
N LEU A 176 -13.28 -4.39 -4.02
CA LEU A 176 -13.20 -5.45 -5.01
C LEU A 176 -11.79 -5.55 -5.58
N THR A 177 -11.30 -6.77 -5.77
CA THR A 177 -9.92 -7.00 -6.24
C THR A 177 -9.90 -7.79 -7.53
N GLU A 178 -9.21 -7.23 -8.53
CA GLU A 178 -8.84 -7.88 -9.78
C GLU A 178 -7.36 -8.31 -9.74
N PHE A 179 -6.95 -9.17 -10.66
CA PHE A 179 -5.62 -9.76 -10.63
C PHE A 179 -4.93 -9.69 -11.99
N SER A 180 -3.63 -9.32 -11.99
CA SER A 180 -2.82 -9.23 -13.19
C SER A 180 -1.44 -9.86 -12.98
N LYS A 181 -0.78 -10.29 -14.07
CA LYS A 181 0.64 -10.63 -14.09
C LYS A 181 1.49 -9.43 -14.52
N ASP A 182 0.88 -8.42 -15.13
CA ASP A 182 1.54 -7.22 -15.64
C ASP A 182 1.76 -6.19 -14.54
N ILE A 183 2.86 -6.35 -13.80
CA ILE A 183 3.25 -5.40 -12.75
C ILE A 183 3.62 -4.05 -13.38
N ILE A 184 4.31 -4.06 -14.52
CA ILE A 184 4.84 -2.84 -15.14
C ILE A 184 3.69 -1.97 -15.64
N GLY A 185 2.78 -2.54 -16.43
CA GLY A 185 1.62 -1.82 -16.95
C GLY A 185 0.76 -1.22 -15.84
N ILE A 186 0.50 -1.99 -14.77
CA ILE A 186 -0.29 -1.52 -13.61
C ILE A 186 0.41 -0.37 -12.87
N GLU A 187 1.74 -0.40 -12.70
CA GLU A 187 2.52 0.68 -12.08
C GLU A 187 2.49 1.95 -12.94
N ILE A 188 2.72 1.81 -14.26
CA ILE A 188 2.74 2.94 -15.21
C ILE A 188 1.34 3.57 -15.28
N CYS A 189 0.29 2.79 -15.51
CA CYS A 189 -1.09 3.31 -15.57
C CYS A 189 -1.46 4.06 -14.28
N SER A 190 -1.06 3.55 -13.12
CA SER A 190 -1.28 4.24 -11.85
C SER A 190 -0.54 5.57 -11.73
N ALA A 191 0.68 5.66 -12.27
CA ALA A 191 1.49 6.88 -12.23
C ALA A 191 0.91 7.99 -13.12
N ILE A 192 0.44 7.63 -14.33
CA ILE A 192 -0.04 8.59 -15.34
C ILE A 192 -1.54 8.90 -15.23
N LYS A 193 -2.30 8.20 -14.39
CA LYS A 193 -3.76 8.38 -14.28
C LYS A 193 -4.19 9.84 -14.04
N ASN A 194 -3.40 10.61 -13.31
CA ASN A 194 -3.74 12.01 -13.01
C ASN A 194 -3.67 12.90 -14.25
N ILE A 195 -2.81 12.56 -15.22
CA ILE A 195 -2.73 13.26 -16.51
C ILE A 195 -4.05 13.09 -17.27
N TYR A 196 -4.56 11.85 -17.34
CA TYR A 196 -5.87 11.58 -17.96
C TYR A 196 -7.02 12.30 -17.24
N SER A 197 -6.98 12.31 -15.90
CA SER A 197 -8.00 13.05 -15.12
C SER A 197 -7.99 14.54 -15.40
N MET A 198 -6.82 15.15 -15.61
CA MET A 198 -6.68 16.56 -16.00
C MET A 198 -7.22 16.82 -17.40
N ILE A 199 -6.90 15.97 -18.38
CA ILE A 199 -7.36 16.08 -19.76
C ILE A 199 -8.91 15.99 -19.81
N ILE A 200 -9.49 15.00 -19.12
CA ILE A 200 -10.95 14.82 -19.05
C ILE A 200 -11.60 16.03 -18.37
N GLY A 201 -11.06 16.52 -17.27
CA GLY A 201 -11.59 17.70 -16.58
C GLY A 201 -11.53 18.96 -17.43
N ALA A 202 -10.44 19.17 -18.18
CA ALA A 202 -10.34 20.28 -19.13
C ALA A 202 -11.37 20.16 -20.28
N GLY A 203 -11.54 18.95 -20.85
CA GLY A 203 -12.54 18.70 -21.89
C GLY A 203 -13.97 18.94 -21.42
N GLN A 204 -14.31 18.54 -20.20
CA GLN A 204 -15.62 18.82 -19.59
C GLN A 204 -15.85 20.33 -19.40
N SER A 205 -14.83 21.07 -18.97
CA SER A 205 -14.89 22.51 -18.76
C SER A 205 -15.13 23.29 -20.08
N LEU A 206 -14.54 22.83 -21.18
CA LEU A 206 -14.72 23.42 -22.50
C LEU A 206 -16.13 23.17 -23.06
N ASN A 207 -16.74 22.02 -22.81
CA ASN A 207 -18.08 21.67 -23.29
C ASN A 207 -19.22 22.33 -22.48
N THR A 208 -18.95 22.86 -21.29
CA THR A 208 -19.93 23.56 -20.46
C THR A 208 -19.99 25.06 -20.77
N SER A 209 -19.18 25.58 -21.70
CA SER A 209 -19.14 26.98 -22.12
C SER A 209 -19.83 27.23 -23.48
N SER A 210 -20.60 26.28 -23.99
CA SER A 210 -21.42 26.40 -25.21
C SER A 210 -22.90 26.47 -24.91
#